data_5f37e0e1dcd6663c87d1aa0528ed6cc5
#
_entry.id   5f37e0e1dcd6663c87d1aa0528ed6cc5
#
_cell.length_a   1.000
_cell.length_b   1.000
_cell.length_c   1.000
_cell.angle_alpha   90.00
_cell.angle_beta   90.00
_cell.angle_gamma   90.00
#
_symmetry.space_group_name_H-M   'P 1'
#
loop_
_entity.id
_entity.type
_entity.pdbx_description
1 polymer ?
#
loop_
_entity_poly.entity_id
_entity_poly.type
_entity_poly.pdbx_seq_one_letter_code
_entity_poly.pdbx_strand_id
1 'polypeptide(L)'
;MHSNSAGFLQFIKTTKSFDTFFKILIKQIGREGTLVVPTYNYNFTKGCAFDKSKSISQVGAFTNYLIKKYNQNRTNDPIFSHLIFGKLYRKLNNCKNEEVFGRKSIFAHFEKYNFQIVCFCCPPNKMTFLHYIEKKTNVKYRFNKIFNGKIKIKNKYKVIKVKYYVGKRNINYTIRGNNLLKLINKRKFREESFGRFLCYTVRTKYLANIVRKELSKNQYFLIK
;
A
#
# COMPACT_ATOMS: atom_id res chain seq x y z
N MET A 1 -3.18 3.19 -4.80
CA MET A 1 -2.52 2.93 -6.10
C MET A 1 -1.03 2.78 -5.86
N HIS A 2 -0.45 1.64 -6.22
CA HIS A 2 0.99 1.44 -6.33
C HIS A 2 1.45 1.88 -7.72
N SER A 3 2.66 2.42 -7.85
CA SER A 3 3.16 2.91 -9.13
C SER A 3 4.67 2.75 -9.28
N ASN A 4 5.12 2.52 -10.51
CA ASN A 4 6.52 2.60 -10.90
C ASN A 4 6.74 3.88 -11.70
N SER A 5 7.69 4.71 -11.30
CA SER A 5 7.98 5.98 -11.97
C SER A 5 8.47 5.81 -13.41
N ALA A 6 9.12 4.70 -13.76
CA ALA A 6 9.52 4.41 -15.12
C ALA A 6 8.34 4.38 -16.11
N GLY A 7 7.15 3.95 -15.66
CA GLY A 7 5.94 3.97 -16.47
C GLY A 7 5.49 5.38 -16.86
N PHE A 8 5.75 6.38 -16.02
CA PHE A 8 5.45 7.77 -16.35
C PHE A 8 6.49 8.33 -17.32
N LEU A 9 7.77 8.01 -17.09
CA LEU A 9 8.89 8.59 -17.83
C LEU A 9 8.96 8.12 -19.29
N GLN A 10 8.28 7.03 -19.66
CA GLN A 10 8.23 6.60 -21.07
C GLN A 10 7.50 7.61 -21.99
N PHE A 11 6.61 8.42 -21.43
CA PHE A 11 5.83 9.39 -22.20
C PHE A 11 6.19 10.84 -21.88
N ILE A 12 6.74 11.12 -20.72
CA ILE A 12 6.93 12.48 -20.23
C ILE A 12 8.24 12.60 -19.44
N LYS A 13 9.15 13.44 -19.95
CA LYS A 13 10.54 13.57 -19.45
C LYS A 13 10.72 14.51 -18.24
N THR A 14 9.67 15.09 -17.65
CA THR A 14 9.78 16.11 -16.60
C THR A 14 8.90 15.86 -15.38
N THR A 15 9.22 16.49 -14.23
CA THR A 15 8.40 16.43 -13.00
C THR A 15 7.01 17.07 -13.17
N LYS A 16 6.79 17.92 -14.17
CA LYS A 16 5.45 18.42 -14.58
C LYS A 16 4.49 17.25 -14.87
N SER A 17 5.03 16.11 -15.28
CA SER A 17 4.30 14.86 -15.52
C SER A 17 3.59 14.31 -14.31
N PHE A 18 4.23 14.36 -13.15
CA PHE A 18 3.62 13.87 -11.90
C PHE A 18 2.43 14.74 -11.49
N ASP A 19 2.50 16.05 -11.72
CA ASP A 19 1.39 16.95 -11.42
C ASP A 19 0.22 16.71 -12.38
N THR A 20 0.48 16.62 -13.67
CA THR A 20 -0.53 16.32 -14.69
C THR A 20 -1.20 14.97 -14.42
N PHE A 21 -0.42 13.93 -14.15
CA PHE A 21 -0.96 12.62 -13.84
C PHE A 21 -1.81 12.63 -12.57
N PHE A 22 -1.34 13.31 -11.51
CA PHE A 22 -2.12 13.44 -10.28
C PHE A 22 -3.45 14.16 -10.52
N LYS A 23 -3.46 15.26 -11.29
CA LYS A 23 -4.68 15.99 -11.67
C LYS A 23 -5.65 15.10 -12.45
N ILE A 24 -5.15 14.30 -13.39
CA ILE A 24 -5.97 13.33 -14.13
C ILE A 24 -6.60 12.31 -13.17
N LEU A 25 -5.82 11.73 -12.25
CA LEU A 25 -6.34 10.79 -11.26
C LEU A 25 -7.44 11.41 -10.40
N ILE A 26 -7.23 12.63 -9.89
CA ILE A 26 -8.23 13.34 -9.08
C ILE A 26 -9.49 13.61 -9.88
N LYS A 27 -9.37 14.03 -11.14
CA LYS A 27 -10.52 14.24 -12.05
C LYS A 27 -11.29 12.92 -12.25
N GLN A 28 -10.60 11.82 -12.50
CA GLN A 28 -11.21 10.51 -12.78
C GLN A 28 -11.93 9.91 -11.56
N ILE A 29 -11.41 10.07 -10.34
CA ILE A 29 -12.09 9.57 -9.14
C ILE A 29 -13.32 10.41 -8.76
N GLY A 30 -13.40 11.66 -9.22
CA GLY A 30 -14.52 12.57 -8.98
C GLY A 30 -14.71 12.93 -7.50
N ARG A 31 -15.79 13.64 -7.21
CA ARG A 31 -16.10 14.14 -5.85
C ARG A 31 -16.42 13.01 -4.85
N GLU A 32 -17.05 11.95 -5.32
CA GLU A 32 -17.45 10.80 -4.49
C GLU A 32 -16.32 9.78 -4.29
N GLY A 33 -15.26 9.87 -5.08
CA GLY A 33 -14.15 8.94 -5.04
C GLY A 33 -13.13 9.23 -3.94
N THR A 34 -12.21 8.30 -3.76
CA THR A 34 -11.08 8.45 -2.83
C THR A 34 -9.83 7.82 -3.43
N LEU A 35 -8.80 8.63 -3.65
CA LEU A 35 -7.47 8.16 -4.04
C LEU A 35 -6.62 7.94 -2.78
N VAL A 36 -6.00 6.76 -2.70
CA VAL A 36 -5.04 6.43 -1.64
C VAL A 36 -3.71 6.04 -2.29
N VAL A 37 -2.64 6.76 -1.93
CA VAL A 37 -1.29 6.54 -2.44
C VAL A 37 -0.39 6.10 -1.29
N PRO A 38 0.27 4.93 -1.37
CA PRO A 38 1.18 4.46 -0.34
C PRO A 38 2.43 5.35 -0.26
N THR A 39 2.83 5.69 0.98
CA THR A 39 4.01 6.53 1.26
C THR A 39 4.88 5.90 2.36
N TYR A 40 5.11 4.60 2.25
CA TYR A 40 5.73 3.77 3.28
C TYR A 40 7.16 4.21 3.62
N ASN A 41 7.48 4.10 4.91
CA ASN A 41 8.82 4.37 5.44
C ASN A 41 9.20 3.29 6.44
N TYR A 42 10.21 2.48 6.12
CA TYR A 42 10.64 1.38 6.98
C TYR A 42 11.70 1.80 8.01
N ASN A 43 12.15 3.06 8.01
CA ASN A 43 13.18 3.53 8.94
C ASN A 43 12.70 3.53 10.38
N PHE A 44 11.39 3.62 10.62
CA PHE A 44 10.82 3.45 11.96
C PHE A 44 11.17 2.09 12.59
N THR A 45 11.23 1.02 11.77
CA THR A 45 11.63 -0.32 12.27
C THR A 45 13.11 -0.41 12.63
N LYS A 46 13.90 0.61 12.25
CA LYS A 46 15.34 0.76 12.55
C LYS A 46 15.59 1.79 13.66
N GLY A 47 14.54 2.25 14.37
CA GLY A 47 14.64 3.21 15.47
C GLY A 47 14.54 4.68 15.07
N CYS A 48 14.40 5.01 13.77
CA CYS A 48 14.25 6.42 13.36
C CYS A 48 12.86 6.95 13.72
N ALA A 49 12.79 8.20 14.17
CA ALA A 49 11.53 8.88 14.40
C ALA A 49 10.78 9.14 13.08
N PHE A 50 9.46 9.05 13.11
CA PHE A 50 8.62 9.37 11.97
C PHE A 50 8.02 10.78 12.09
N ASP A 51 8.20 11.58 11.05
CA ASP A 51 7.55 12.88 10.84
C ASP A 51 6.83 12.82 9.48
N LYS A 52 5.52 12.92 9.46
CA LYS A 52 4.73 12.81 8.21
C LYS A 52 5.12 13.86 7.15
N SER A 53 5.69 14.99 7.56
CA SER A 53 6.11 16.07 6.65
C SER A 53 7.53 15.87 6.12
N LYS A 54 8.43 15.23 6.89
CA LYS A 54 9.86 15.10 6.57
C LYS A 54 10.28 13.69 6.18
N SER A 55 9.63 12.67 6.72
CA SER A 55 10.02 11.27 6.45
C SER A 55 9.78 10.89 4.99
N ILE A 56 10.87 10.56 4.29
CA ILE A 56 10.86 10.22 2.86
C ILE A 56 10.16 8.86 2.65
N SER A 57 9.35 8.75 1.60
CA SER A 57 8.79 7.48 1.16
C SER A 57 9.85 6.62 0.46
N GLN A 58 9.87 5.32 0.78
CA GLN A 58 10.76 4.33 0.16
C GLN A 58 10.06 3.55 -0.98
N VAL A 59 8.86 3.99 -1.40
CA VAL A 59 8.05 3.27 -2.41
C VAL A 59 7.81 4.06 -3.69
N GLY A 60 8.67 5.02 -4.01
CA GLY A 60 8.76 5.62 -5.34
C GLY A 60 8.89 7.15 -5.38
N ALA A 61 9.33 7.66 -6.54
CA ALA A 61 9.57 9.09 -6.78
C ALA A 61 8.24 9.88 -6.83
N PHE A 62 7.21 9.33 -7.46
CA PHE A 62 5.88 9.95 -7.51
C PHE A 62 5.31 10.19 -6.11
N THR A 63 5.45 9.23 -5.21
CA THR A 63 4.97 9.38 -3.83
C THR A 63 5.73 10.46 -3.07
N ASN A 64 7.05 10.58 -3.28
CA ASN A 64 7.86 11.64 -2.67
C ASN A 64 7.51 13.02 -3.24
N TYR A 65 7.22 13.11 -4.54
CA TYR A 65 6.71 14.34 -5.15
C TYR A 65 5.39 14.77 -4.49
N LEU A 66 4.45 13.84 -4.30
CA LEU A 66 3.17 14.15 -3.64
C LEU A 66 3.33 14.51 -2.16
N ILE A 67 4.27 13.89 -1.42
CA ILE A 67 4.54 14.26 -0.01
C ILE A 67 5.00 15.71 0.08
N LYS A 68 5.89 16.17 -0.81
CA LYS A 68 6.36 17.57 -0.81
C LYS A 68 5.22 18.58 -0.95
N LYS A 69 4.20 18.24 -1.76
CA LYS A 69 3.05 19.13 -2.02
C LYS A 69 1.89 18.96 -1.04
N TYR A 70 1.65 17.74 -0.54
CA TYR A 70 0.40 17.36 0.14
C TYR A 70 0.64 16.58 1.44
N ASN A 71 1.73 16.88 2.19
CA ASN A 71 2.04 16.15 3.42
C ASN A 71 0.93 16.20 4.50
N GLN A 72 0.09 17.24 4.50
CA GLN A 72 -1.07 17.35 5.38
C GLN A 72 -2.07 16.21 5.17
N ASN A 73 -2.16 15.67 3.94
CA ASN A 73 -3.02 14.55 3.59
C ASN A 73 -2.43 13.18 3.96
N ARG A 74 -1.19 13.15 4.50
CA ARG A 74 -0.51 11.92 4.89
C ARG A 74 -0.97 11.45 6.28
N THR A 75 -1.21 10.15 6.41
CA THR A 75 -1.55 9.53 7.70
C THR A 75 -0.34 9.50 8.65
N ASN A 76 -0.60 9.39 9.95
CA ASN A 76 0.43 9.28 10.99
C ASN A 76 0.90 7.83 11.22
N ASP A 77 0.66 6.90 10.30
CA ASP A 77 1.25 5.55 10.38
C ASP A 77 2.75 5.64 10.08
N PRO A 78 3.63 5.23 11.01
CA PRO A 78 5.07 5.44 10.83
C PRO A 78 5.71 4.45 9.86
N ILE A 79 5.06 3.32 9.55
CA ILE A 79 5.58 2.30 8.64
C ILE A 79 4.81 2.32 7.31
N PHE A 80 3.47 2.27 7.39
CA PHE A 80 2.61 2.18 6.22
C PHE A 80 1.71 3.41 6.05
N SER A 81 2.32 4.61 6.13
CA SER A 81 1.59 5.84 5.85
C SER A 81 1.05 5.89 4.43
N HIS A 82 -0.03 6.63 4.26
CA HIS A 82 -0.70 6.86 2.97
C HIS A 82 -1.04 8.32 2.81
N LEU A 83 -0.95 8.85 1.59
CA LEU A 83 -1.62 10.06 1.20
C LEU A 83 -3.06 9.72 0.79
N ILE A 84 -4.03 10.49 1.29
CA ILE A 84 -5.45 10.24 1.08
C ILE A 84 -6.10 11.50 0.53
N PHE A 85 -6.81 11.37 -0.61
CA PHE A 85 -7.54 12.45 -1.27
C PHE A 85 -8.97 12.00 -1.56
N GLY A 86 -9.96 12.78 -1.18
CA GLY A 86 -11.36 12.54 -1.49
C GLY A 86 -12.25 12.21 -0.29
N LYS A 87 -13.45 11.71 -0.57
CA LYS A 87 -14.57 11.58 0.36
C LYS A 87 -14.25 10.85 1.68
N LEU A 88 -13.47 9.78 1.63
CA LEU A 88 -13.16 8.97 2.81
C LEU A 88 -11.93 9.47 3.60
N TYR A 89 -11.37 10.65 3.29
CA TYR A 89 -10.17 11.17 3.94
C TYR A 89 -10.25 11.09 5.47
N ARG A 90 -11.25 11.72 6.08
CA ARG A 90 -11.39 11.77 7.55
C ARG A 90 -11.45 10.37 8.17
N LYS A 91 -12.19 9.46 7.53
CA LYS A 91 -12.40 8.10 8.04
C LYS A 91 -11.12 7.26 7.99
N LEU A 92 -10.38 7.32 6.89
CA LEU A 92 -9.13 6.56 6.70
C LEU A 92 -7.96 7.17 7.49
N ASN A 93 -7.92 8.50 7.62
CA ASN A 93 -6.87 9.19 8.38
C ASN A 93 -6.97 8.91 9.89
N ASN A 94 -8.14 8.56 10.40
CA ASN A 94 -8.39 8.22 11.80
C ASN A 94 -8.26 6.72 12.12
N CYS A 95 -7.77 5.91 11.17
CA CYS A 95 -7.48 4.50 11.42
C CYS A 95 -6.43 4.34 12.51
N LYS A 96 -6.60 3.32 13.37
CA LYS A 96 -5.61 3.02 14.40
C LYS A 96 -4.41 2.30 13.80
N ASN A 97 -3.22 2.78 14.15
CA ASN A 97 -1.95 2.29 13.60
C ASN A 97 -1.19 1.37 14.59
N GLU A 98 -1.83 0.99 15.71
CA GLU A 98 -1.24 0.12 16.73
C GLU A 98 -0.94 -1.28 16.19
N GLU A 99 -1.74 -1.76 15.23
CA GLU A 99 -1.52 -3.00 14.50
C GLU A 99 -1.71 -2.76 13.00
N VAL A 100 -0.62 -2.82 12.26
CA VAL A 100 -0.56 -2.42 10.83
C VAL A 100 -1.61 -3.13 9.97
N PHE A 101 -1.76 -4.45 10.13
CA PHE A 101 -2.73 -5.26 9.38
C PHE A 101 -3.88 -5.78 10.27
N GLY A 102 -4.19 -5.07 11.35
CA GLY A 102 -5.25 -5.42 12.28
C GLY A 102 -6.66 -5.05 11.77
N ARG A 103 -7.67 -5.43 12.55
CA ARG A 103 -9.10 -5.18 12.21
C ARG A 103 -9.46 -3.69 12.11
N LYS A 104 -8.71 -2.80 12.77
CA LYS A 104 -8.92 -1.33 12.78
C LYS A 104 -7.94 -0.60 11.86
N SER A 105 -7.13 -1.32 11.09
CA SER A 105 -6.15 -0.75 10.17
C SER A 105 -6.79 -0.17 8.92
N ILE A 106 -6.06 0.66 8.20
CA ILE A 106 -6.47 1.20 6.91
C ILE A 106 -6.73 0.07 5.89
N PHE A 107 -5.97 -1.04 5.96
CA PHE A 107 -6.14 -2.19 5.08
C PHE A 107 -7.48 -2.91 5.31
N ALA A 108 -7.95 -2.99 6.56
CA ALA A 108 -9.29 -3.50 6.87
C ALA A 108 -10.39 -2.62 6.25
N HIS A 109 -10.20 -1.31 6.23
CA HIS A 109 -11.10 -0.38 5.57
C HIS A 109 -11.08 -0.55 4.04
N PHE A 110 -9.92 -0.82 3.43
CA PHE A 110 -9.86 -1.13 2.00
C PHE A 110 -10.71 -2.34 1.64
N GLU A 111 -10.65 -3.42 2.43
CA GLU A 111 -11.54 -4.57 2.23
C GLU A 111 -13.00 -4.20 2.45
N LYS A 112 -13.33 -3.54 3.57
CA LYS A 112 -14.70 -3.15 3.94
C LYS A 112 -15.38 -2.35 2.83
N TYR A 113 -14.71 -1.34 2.29
CA TYR A 113 -15.25 -0.46 1.23
C TYR A 113 -14.98 -0.97 -0.18
N ASN A 114 -14.43 -2.18 -0.33
CA ASN A 114 -14.13 -2.80 -1.61
C ASN A 114 -13.32 -1.90 -2.55
N PHE A 115 -12.21 -1.35 -2.04
CA PHE A 115 -11.33 -0.50 -2.84
C PHE A 115 -10.81 -1.23 -4.08
N GLN A 116 -10.57 -0.46 -5.14
CA GLN A 116 -9.82 -0.96 -6.28
C GLN A 116 -8.33 -0.75 -6.05
N ILE A 117 -7.55 -1.83 -6.04
CA ILE A 117 -6.09 -1.75 -6.07
C ILE A 117 -5.68 -1.54 -7.51
N VAL A 118 -4.76 -0.60 -7.72
CA VAL A 118 -4.13 -0.32 -9.00
C VAL A 118 -2.62 -0.46 -8.83
N CYS A 119 -2.01 -1.35 -9.59
CA CYS A 119 -0.56 -1.44 -9.80
C CYS A 119 -0.24 -0.79 -11.14
N PHE A 120 0.08 0.50 -11.12
CA PHE A 120 0.39 1.25 -12.32
C PHE A 120 1.84 1.01 -12.72
N CYS A 121 2.06 0.34 -13.84
CA CYS A 121 3.38 -0.01 -14.36
C CYS A 121 4.27 -0.78 -13.38
N CYS A 122 3.68 -1.56 -12.48
CA CYS A 122 4.41 -2.38 -11.53
C CYS A 122 3.73 -3.74 -11.33
N PRO A 123 4.50 -4.79 -11.03
CA PRO A 123 3.96 -6.14 -10.94
C PRO A 123 3.02 -6.31 -9.71
N PRO A 124 2.09 -7.29 -9.76
CA PRO A 124 1.05 -7.46 -8.75
C PRO A 124 1.58 -7.88 -7.37
N ASN A 125 2.80 -8.43 -7.27
CA ASN A 125 3.44 -8.75 -5.99
C ASN A 125 3.81 -7.50 -5.16
N LYS A 126 3.69 -6.29 -5.72
CA LYS A 126 3.83 -5.02 -4.99
C LYS A 126 2.57 -4.61 -4.21
N MET A 127 1.47 -5.34 -4.34
CA MET A 127 0.23 -5.09 -3.61
C MET A 127 0.40 -5.37 -2.11
N THR A 128 0.72 -4.35 -1.31
CA THR A 128 0.89 -4.51 0.16
C THR A 128 -0.36 -5.06 0.86
N PHE A 129 -1.53 -4.92 0.26
CA PHE A 129 -2.78 -5.51 0.75
C PHE A 129 -2.70 -7.04 0.89
N LEU A 130 -1.82 -7.71 0.16
CA LEU A 130 -1.55 -9.15 0.32
C LEU A 130 -1.08 -9.49 1.74
N HIS A 131 -0.29 -8.63 2.38
CA HIS A 131 0.16 -8.84 3.76
C HIS A 131 -0.98 -8.75 4.78
N TYR A 132 -2.01 -7.97 4.49
CA TYR A 132 -3.24 -7.98 5.28
C TYR A 132 -3.99 -9.31 5.14
N ILE A 133 -4.04 -9.88 3.94
CA ILE A 133 -4.65 -11.21 3.72
C ILE A 133 -3.82 -12.29 4.42
N GLU A 134 -2.48 -12.29 4.29
CA GLU A 134 -1.57 -13.18 5.01
C GLU A 134 -1.80 -13.11 6.54
N LYS A 135 -1.97 -11.91 7.09
CA LYS A 135 -2.28 -11.72 8.51
C LYS A 135 -3.63 -12.30 8.89
N LYS A 136 -4.67 -12.10 8.08
CA LYS A 136 -6.01 -12.65 8.34
C LYS A 136 -6.08 -14.18 8.25
N THR A 137 -5.24 -14.79 7.42
CA THR A 137 -5.13 -16.25 7.28
C THR A 137 -4.09 -16.87 8.20
N ASN A 138 -3.38 -16.03 8.97
CA ASN A 138 -2.36 -16.44 9.94
C ASN A 138 -1.30 -17.39 9.35
N VAL A 139 -0.71 -17.00 8.20
CA VAL A 139 0.28 -17.82 7.51
C VAL A 139 1.49 -18.15 8.39
N LYS A 140 2.04 -19.36 8.25
CA LYS A 140 3.11 -19.89 9.13
C LYS A 140 4.47 -19.23 8.96
N TYR A 141 4.73 -18.55 7.82
CA TYR A 141 6.01 -17.91 7.51
C TYR A 141 6.11 -16.44 7.96
N ARG A 142 5.10 -15.93 8.69
CA ARG A 142 5.11 -14.60 9.32
C ARG A 142 4.77 -14.68 10.79
N PHE A 143 5.13 -13.63 11.53
CA PHE A 143 4.78 -13.48 12.95
C PHE A 143 4.60 -12.01 13.32
N ASN A 144 3.97 -11.76 14.46
CA ASN A 144 3.84 -10.39 14.97
C ASN A 144 5.12 -9.96 15.68
N LYS A 145 5.63 -8.77 15.32
CA LYS A 145 6.72 -8.11 16.01
C LYS A 145 6.28 -6.72 16.44
N ILE A 146 6.66 -6.30 17.64
CA ILE A 146 6.40 -4.95 18.16
C ILE A 146 7.63 -4.10 17.90
N PHE A 147 7.40 -2.91 17.35
CA PHE A 147 8.41 -1.87 17.17
C PHE A 147 8.04 -0.67 18.04
N ASN A 148 8.98 -0.23 18.85
CA ASN A 148 8.86 0.99 19.65
C ASN A 148 9.58 2.12 18.94
N GLY A 149 9.01 3.32 18.96
CA GLY A 149 9.64 4.47 18.31
C GLY A 149 8.88 5.77 18.59
N LYS A 150 9.35 6.85 17.98
CA LYS A 150 8.77 8.18 18.16
C LYS A 150 8.06 8.62 16.88
N ILE A 151 6.89 9.24 17.02
CA ILE A 151 6.22 9.95 15.94
C ILE A 151 6.06 11.42 16.31
N LYS A 152 6.16 12.32 15.33
CA LYS A 152 5.92 13.75 15.53
C LYS A 152 4.45 14.09 15.26
N ILE A 153 3.78 14.62 16.27
CA ILE A 153 2.39 15.11 16.19
C ILE A 153 2.36 16.52 16.75
N LYS A 154 1.83 17.47 15.98
CA LYS A 154 1.74 18.90 16.40
C LYS A 154 3.03 19.42 17.05
N ASN A 155 4.15 19.26 16.35
CA ASN A 155 5.49 19.67 16.79
C ASN A 155 6.07 18.99 18.07
N LYS A 156 5.38 18.02 18.65
CA LYS A 156 5.87 17.22 19.80
C LYS A 156 6.11 15.78 19.37
N TYR A 157 7.14 15.16 19.94
CA TYR A 157 7.37 13.72 19.75
C TYR A 157 6.56 12.91 20.77
N LYS A 158 5.86 11.88 20.28
CA LYS A 158 5.14 10.92 21.09
C LYS A 158 5.73 9.53 20.88
N VAL A 159 6.01 8.81 21.97
CA VAL A 159 6.40 7.38 21.90
C VAL A 159 5.18 6.54 21.56
N ILE A 160 5.33 5.62 20.62
CA ILE A 160 4.29 4.68 20.24
C ILE A 160 4.83 3.26 20.07
N LYS A 161 3.94 2.29 20.19
CA LYS A 161 4.17 0.87 19.92
C LYS A 161 3.38 0.47 18.69
N VAL A 162 4.04 -0.16 17.72
CA VAL A 162 3.41 -0.61 16.48
C VAL A 162 3.64 -2.10 16.30
N LYS A 163 2.56 -2.87 16.24
CA LYS A 163 2.59 -4.30 15.94
C LYS A 163 2.57 -4.51 14.43
N TYR A 164 3.62 -5.12 13.91
CA TYR A 164 3.78 -5.39 12.48
C TYR A 164 3.96 -6.89 12.23
N TYR A 165 3.28 -7.41 11.20
CA TYR A 165 3.32 -8.82 10.81
C TYR A 165 4.47 -9.05 9.84
N VAL A 166 5.64 -9.41 10.37
CA VAL A 166 6.91 -9.54 9.64
C VAL A 166 7.18 -10.97 9.20
N GLY A 167 7.98 -11.14 8.15
CA GLY A 167 8.46 -12.46 7.70
C GLY A 167 9.48 -13.08 8.66
N LYS A 168 9.50 -14.41 8.76
CA LYS A 168 10.51 -15.18 9.50
C LYS A 168 11.84 -15.15 8.74
N ARG A 169 12.97 -14.96 9.45
CA ARG A 169 14.29 -14.79 8.81
C ARG A 169 14.78 -16.03 8.03
N ASN A 170 14.41 -17.22 8.49
CA ASN A 170 14.82 -18.50 7.91
C ASN A 170 13.96 -18.95 6.72
N ILE A 171 13.02 -18.11 6.26
CA ILE A 171 12.12 -18.42 5.14
C ILE A 171 12.18 -17.29 4.14
N ASN A 172 12.36 -17.59 2.85
CA ASN A 172 12.13 -16.60 1.80
C ASN A 172 10.63 -16.32 1.68
N TYR A 173 10.20 -15.21 2.27
CA TYR A 173 8.80 -14.74 2.29
C TYR A 173 8.48 -13.72 1.19
N THR A 174 9.33 -13.62 0.18
CA THR A 174 9.08 -12.74 -0.98
C THR A 174 7.89 -13.25 -1.77
N ILE A 175 6.88 -12.40 -1.98
CA ILE A 175 5.70 -12.75 -2.77
C ILE A 175 6.12 -12.99 -4.22
N ARG A 176 5.78 -14.17 -4.75
CA ARG A 176 6.03 -14.53 -6.14
C ARG A 176 4.92 -14.00 -7.05
N GLY A 177 5.28 -13.12 -7.97
CA GLY A 177 4.33 -12.54 -8.94
C GLY A 177 3.62 -13.61 -9.76
N ASN A 178 4.31 -14.63 -10.21
CA ASN A 178 3.76 -15.71 -11.05
C ASN A 178 2.57 -16.44 -10.40
N ASN A 179 2.57 -16.61 -9.08
CA ASN A 179 1.43 -17.23 -8.40
C ASN A 179 0.20 -16.30 -8.40
N LEU A 180 0.40 -14.99 -8.34
CA LEU A 180 -0.69 -14.02 -8.49
C LEU A 180 -1.19 -13.94 -9.93
N LEU A 181 -0.28 -14.07 -10.93
CA LEU A 181 -0.65 -14.05 -12.34
C LEU A 181 -1.60 -15.22 -12.70
N LYS A 182 -1.45 -16.38 -12.04
CA LYS A 182 -2.38 -17.53 -12.18
C LYS A 182 -3.81 -17.21 -11.72
N LEU A 183 -3.97 -16.17 -10.88
CA LEU A 183 -5.28 -15.73 -10.38
C LEU A 183 -5.93 -14.66 -11.27
N ILE A 184 -5.23 -14.19 -12.31
CA ILE A 184 -5.75 -13.18 -13.23
C ILE A 184 -7.00 -13.69 -13.92
N ASN A 185 -8.02 -12.85 -13.91
CA ASN A 185 -9.29 -13.07 -14.56
C ASN A 185 -9.67 -11.77 -15.27
N LYS A 186 -9.81 -11.84 -16.61
CA LYS A 186 -10.08 -10.67 -17.48
C LYS A 186 -11.23 -9.77 -17.00
N ARG A 187 -12.17 -10.29 -16.20
CA ARG A 187 -13.30 -9.51 -15.70
C ARG A 187 -13.05 -8.86 -14.32
N LYS A 188 -12.34 -9.55 -13.40
CA LYS A 188 -12.26 -9.16 -11.99
C LYS A 188 -10.86 -8.82 -11.50
N PHE A 189 -9.83 -9.49 -12.00
CA PHE A 189 -8.43 -9.17 -11.81
C PHE A 189 -7.85 -8.94 -13.20
N ARG A 190 -7.68 -7.68 -13.58
CA ARG A 190 -7.34 -7.30 -14.96
C ARG A 190 -5.87 -6.98 -15.08
N GLU A 191 -5.32 -7.31 -16.23
CA GLU A 191 -4.03 -6.88 -16.74
C GLU A 191 -4.26 -6.04 -18.00
N GLU A 192 -3.62 -4.89 -18.07
CA GLU A 192 -3.74 -3.97 -19.22
C GLU A 192 -2.36 -3.37 -19.51
N SER A 193 -2.06 -3.12 -20.79
CA SER A 193 -0.82 -2.49 -21.20
C SER A 193 -0.89 -0.98 -21.09
N PHE A 194 0.19 -0.37 -20.63
CA PHE A 194 0.42 1.07 -20.69
C PHE A 194 1.82 1.33 -21.29
N GLY A 195 1.89 1.51 -22.60
CA GLY A 195 3.14 1.49 -23.34
C GLY A 195 3.86 0.17 -23.17
N ARG A 196 5.12 0.20 -22.74
CA ARG A 196 5.95 -1.00 -22.49
C ARG A 196 5.70 -1.70 -21.16
N PHE A 197 4.82 -1.16 -20.31
CA PHE A 197 4.57 -1.67 -18.98
C PHE A 197 3.17 -2.26 -18.83
N LEU A 198 3.06 -3.22 -17.93
CA LEU A 198 1.78 -3.79 -17.53
C LEU A 198 1.23 -3.09 -16.29
N CYS A 199 -0.07 -2.90 -16.30
CA CYS A 199 -0.85 -2.37 -15.18
C CYS A 199 -1.84 -3.45 -14.71
N TYR A 200 -2.04 -3.53 -13.39
CA TYR A 200 -2.95 -4.51 -12.81
C TYR A 200 -4.01 -3.84 -11.97
N THR A 201 -5.25 -4.27 -12.10
CA THR A 201 -6.36 -3.75 -11.30
C THR A 201 -7.20 -4.88 -10.71
N VAL A 202 -7.54 -4.77 -9.43
CA VAL A 202 -8.37 -5.75 -8.73
C VAL A 202 -9.12 -5.11 -7.56
N ARG A 203 -10.35 -5.55 -7.32
CA ARG A 203 -11.13 -5.16 -6.13
C ARG A 203 -10.65 -5.93 -4.89
N THR A 204 -10.51 -5.23 -3.77
CA THR A 204 -9.96 -5.81 -2.52
C THR A 204 -10.75 -6.99 -1.97
N LYS A 205 -12.08 -6.96 -1.99
CA LYS A 205 -12.91 -8.11 -1.57
C LYS A 205 -12.67 -9.33 -2.44
N TYR A 206 -12.62 -9.14 -3.76
CA TYR A 206 -12.35 -10.23 -4.69
C TYR A 206 -10.97 -10.82 -4.47
N LEU A 207 -9.92 -9.97 -4.43
CA LEU A 207 -8.55 -10.43 -4.18
C LEU A 207 -8.43 -11.17 -2.85
N ALA A 208 -9.06 -10.63 -1.79
CA ALA A 208 -9.04 -11.27 -0.48
C ALA A 208 -9.67 -12.67 -0.52
N ASN A 209 -10.80 -12.83 -1.21
CA ASN A 209 -11.48 -14.11 -1.29
C ASN A 209 -10.68 -15.17 -2.07
N ILE A 210 -10.15 -14.82 -3.26
CA ILE A 210 -9.38 -15.77 -4.08
C ILE A 210 -8.08 -16.18 -3.41
N VAL A 211 -7.34 -15.20 -2.83
CA VAL A 211 -6.06 -15.48 -2.16
C VAL A 211 -6.27 -16.28 -0.89
N ARG A 212 -7.32 -16.02 -0.09
CA ARG A 212 -7.66 -16.85 1.08
C ARG A 212 -7.97 -18.29 0.69
N LYS A 213 -8.73 -18.49 -0.40
CA LYS A 213 -9.02 -19.84 -0.91
C LYS A 213 -7.74 -20.59 -1.26
N GLU A 214 -6.76 -19.96 -1.89
CA GLU A 214 -5.50 -20.60 -2.20
C GLU A 214 -4.63 -20.84 -0.94
N LEU A 215 -4.58 -19.87 -0.02
CA LEU A 215 -3.85 -19.99 1.25
C LEU A 215 -4.47 -21.06 2.19
N SER A 216 -5.78 -21.35 2.10
CA SER A 216 -6.40 -22.45 2.85
C SER A 216 -5.96 -23.81 2.34
N LYS A 217 -5.69 -23.95 1.04
CA LYS A 217 -5.16 -25.19 0.44
C LYS A 217 -3.65 -25.34 0.68
N ASN A 218 -2.90 -24.23 0.50
CA ASN A 218 -1.46 -24.19 0.67
C ASN A 218 -1.06 -22.84 1.30
N GLN A 219 -0.71 -22.85 2.58
CA GLN A 219 -0.29 -21.64 3.30
C GLN A 219 0.94 -20.93 2.72
N TYR A 220 1.71 -21.59 1.87
CA TYR A 220 2.90 -21.05 1.21
C TYR A 220 2.62 -20.57 -0.23
N PHE A 221 1.37 -20.64 -0.71
CA PHE A 221 0.98 -20.29 -2.08
C PHE A 221 1.58 -18.96 -2.59
N LEU A 222 1.67 -17.94 -1.73
CA LEU A 222 2.19 -16.63 -2.16
C LEU A 222 3.72 -16.59 -2.31
N ILE A 223 4.46 -17.53 -1.71
CA ILE A 223 5.93 -17.45 -1.61
C ILE A 223 6.69 -18.65 -2.19
N LYS A 224 5.98 -19.72 -2.56
CA LYS A 224 6.56 -20.94 -3.15
C LYS A 224 6.03 -21.23 -4.55
#